data_ee74023788d226c6d5a83b2ac40bb4b6
#
_entry.id   ee74023788d226c6d5a83b2ac40bb4b6
#
_cell.length_a   1.000
_cell.length_b   1.000
_cell.length_c   1.000
_cell.angle_alpha   90.00
_cell.angle_beta   90.00
_cell.angle_gamma   90.00
#
_symmetry.space_group_name_H-M   'P 1'
#
loop_
_entity.id
_entity.type
_entity.pdbx_description
1 polymer ?
#
loop_
_entity_poly.entity_id
_entity_poly.type
_entity_poly.pdbx_seq_one_letter_code
_entity_poly.pdbx_strand_id
1 'polypeptide(L)'
;MKRGILIAVEGMDGSGKSTQAQLVFNWLRALGLPVHHTEWNSSPAVKNATKIGKETKRLKPMTFHLIHAADFADRWAKQIEPMLEVGGIVICDRYKFTAMARDGAREVDKDIIEGNYSFAPEPDLTLYFDIPPEVGYTRIVKGRPTLKWYEAGLDMGWTLNPFESYKILQGKIKNIYDGLVENGRIVRVDAVGSVAEVQTRVREIINQRIDFKEIDKIEETDRMAETIRSSSFDWKTFEKEGM
;
A
#
# COMPACT_ATOMS: atom_id res chain seq x y z
N MET A 1 -4.76 -26.81 -1.28
CA MET A 1 -3.69 -26.02 -0.64
C MET A 1 -4.36 -24.92 0.19
N LYS A 2 -3.84 -24.56 1.36
CA LYS A 2 -4.32 -23.40 2.10
C LYS A 2 -3.94 -22.13 1.33
N ARG A 3 -4.85 -21.17 1.26
CA ARG A 3 -4.55 -19.82 0.75
C ARG A 3 -3.44 -19.19 1.59
N GLY A 4 -2.50 -18.53 0.93
CA GLY A 4 -1.44 -17.76 1.58
C GLY A 4 -1.97 -16.60 2.45
N ILE A 5 -1.06 -15.90 3.12
CA ILE A 5 -1.36 -14.83 4.06
C ILE A 5 -1.16 -13.48 3.39
N LEU A 6 -2.17 -12.61 3.50
CA LEU A 6 -2.16 -11.24 2.98
C LEU A 6 -2.09 -10.22 4.12
N ILE A 7 -0.98 -9.50 4.19
CA ILE A 7 -0.76 -8.40 5.15
C ILE A 7 -0.74 -7.07 4.39
N ALA A 8 -1.65 -6.19 4.72
CA ALA A 8 -1.68 -4.83 4.17
C ALA A 8 -1.10 -3.83 5.16
N VAL A 9 -0.39 -2.83 4.64
CA VAL A 9 0.18 -1.72 5.41
C VAL A 9 -0.41 -0.43 4.90
N GLU A 10 -1.08 0.30 5.77
CA GLU A 10 -1.87 1.48 5.46
C GLU A 10 -1.45 2.68 6.30
N GLY A 11 -1.77 3.88 5.86
CA GLY A 11 -1.51 5.11 6.61
C GLY A 11 -1.26 6.31 5.71
N MET A 12 -1.29 7.49 6.32
CA MET A 12 -1.05 8.74 5.63
C MET A 12 0.40 8.86 5.12
N ASP A 13 0.65 9.85 4.28
CA ASP A 13 2.00 10.14 3.82
C ASP A 13 2.86 10.67 4.98
N GLY A 14 4.09 10.16 5.08
CA GLY A 14 5.00 10.46 6.21
C GLY A 14 4.82 9.56 7.43
N SER A 15 3.87 8.60 7.45
CA SER A 15 3.68 7.70 8.60
C SER A 15 4.79 6.69 8.83
N GLY A 16 5.68 6.47 7.85
CA GLY A 16 6.76 5.48 7.93
C GLY A 16 6.36 4.07 7.49
N LYS A 17 5.14 3.90 6.97
CA LYS A 17 4.60 2.59 6.54
C LYS A 17 5.52 1.82 5.60
N SER A 18 6.08 2.45 4.55
CA SER A 18 6.94 1.77 3.56
C SER A 18 8.24 1.24 4.20
N THR A 19 8.83 2.00 5.12
CA THR A 19 9.98 1.55 5.91
C THR A 19 9.62 0.33 6.74
N GLN A 20 8.48 0.36 7.40
CA GLN A 20 8.03 -0.73 8.26
C GLN A 20 7.62 -1.97 7.44
N ALA A 21 6.95 -1.78 6.30
CA ALA A 21 6.64 -2.88 5.37
C ALA A 21 7.91 -3.60 4.90
N GLN A 22 8.95 -2.85 4.53
CA GLN A 22 10.24 -3.42 4.14
C GLN A 22 10.93 -4.16 5.30
N LEU A 23 10.84 -3.64 6.52
CA LEU A 23 11.40 -4.30 7.70
C LEU A 23 10.63 -5.59 8.05
N VAL A 24 9.31 -5.62 7.89
CA VAL A 24 8.50 -6.83 8.04
C VAL A 24 8.89 -7.86 6.97
N PHE A 25 9.00 -7.44 5.71
CA PHE A 25 9.46 -8.29 4.62
C PHE A 25 10.82 -8.94 4.93
N ASN A 26 11.81 -8.15 5.34
CA ASN A 26 13.14 -8.64 5.67
C ASN A 26 13.11 -9.60 6.87
N TRP A 27 12.31 -9.29 7.88
CA TRP A 27 12.15 -10.12 9.05
C TRP A 27 11.56 -11.50 8.71
N LEU A 28 10.44 -11.54 7.98
CA LEU A 28 9.80 -12.80 7.62
C LEU A 28 10.67 -13.64 6.67
N ARG A 29 11.38 -13.01 5.74
CA ARG A 29 12.39 -13.69 4.91
C ARG A 29 13.52 -14.30 5.72
N ALA A 30 14.01 -13.60 6.75
CA ALA A 30 15.05 -14.11 7.63
C ALA A 30 14.59 -15.32 8.45
N LEU A 31 13.28 -15.52 8.62
CA LEU A 31 12.68 -16.71 9.20
C LEU A 31 12.55 -17.89 8.21
N GLY A 32 12.98 -17.71 6.95
CA GLY A 32 12.88 -18.71 5.88
C GLY A 32 11.48 -18.80 5.26
N LEU A 33 10.62 -17.80 5.43
CA LEU A 33 9.25 -17.80 4.90
C LEU A 33 9.21 -17.28 3.45
N PRO A 34 8.32 -17.83 2.58
CA PRO A 34 8.10 -17.34 1.22
C PRO A 34 7.30 -16.04 1.25
N VAL A 35 7.98 -14.90 1.11
CA VAL A 35 7.37 -13.57 1.21
C VAL A 35 7.58 -12.78 -0.06
N HIS A 36 6.51 -12.17 -0.56
CA HIS A 36 6.52 -11.18 -1.63
C HIS A 36 6.13 -9.81 -1.09
N HIS A 37 6.79 -8.76 -1.57
CA HIS A 37 6.47 -7.36 -1.25
C HIS A 37 6.05 -6.61 -2.50
N THR A 38 4.94 -5.92 -2.44
CA THR A 38 4.44 -5.11 -3.53
C THR A 38 3.98 -3.74 -3.02
N GLU A 39 4.16 -2.71 -3.84
CA GLU A 39 3.82 -1.33 -3.49
C GLU A 39 2.84 -0.69 -4.46
N TRP A 40 2.13 0.32 -4.00
CA TRP A 40 1.17 1.10 -4.78
C TRP A 40 1.87 1.88 -5.91
N ASN A 41 1.21 2.00 -7.07
CA ASN A 41 1.76 2.62 -8.28
C ASN A 41 2.98 1.92 -8.87
N SER A 42 3.08 0.61 -8.73
CA SER A 42 4.20 -0.15 -9.27
C SER A 42 3.88 -0.89 -10.58
N SER A 43 2.61 -0.91 -11.01
CA SER A 43 2.21 -1.55 -12.25
C SER A 43 2.80 -0.84 -13.48
N PRO A 44 3.58 -1.54 -14.32
CA PRO A 44 4.08 -0.99 -15.59
C PRO A 44 2.95 -0.58 -16.53
N ALA A 45 1.79 -1.25 -16.47
CA ALA A 45 0.66 -0.99 -17.37
C ALA A 45 0.12 0.44 -17.30
N VAL A 46 0.17 1.06 -16.12
CA VAL A 46 -0.36 2.42 -15.90
C VAL A 46 0.70 3.45 -15.49
N LYS A 47 1.96 3.05 -15.36
CA LYS A 47 3.04 3.90 -14.85
C LYS A 47 3.17 5.21 -15.63
N ASN A 48 3.13 5.14 -16.95
CA ASN A 48 3.24 6.31 -17.81
C ASN A 48 2.02 7.24 -17.69
N ALA A 49 0.81 6.70 -17.67
CA ALA A 49 -0.42 7.48 -17.49
C ALA A 49 -0.41 8.20 -16.13
N THR A 50 -0.02 7.50 -15.07
CA THR A 50 0.12 8.06 -13.72
C THR A 50 1.17 9.18 -13.69
N LYS A 51 2.32 8.98 -14.33
CA LYS A 51 3.41 9.98 -14.39
C LYS A 51 2.94 11.25 -15.11
N ILE A 52 2.45 11.12 -16.33
CA ILE A 52 1.96 12.25 -17.16
C ILE A 52 0.85 13.00 -16.41
N GLY A 53 -0.11 12.26 -15.85
CA GLY A 53 -1.22 12.86 -15.12
C GLY A 53 -0.77 13.66 -13.89
N LYS A 54 0.21 13.16 -13.14
CA LYS A 54 0.78 13.86 -11.98
C LYS A 54 1.61 15.09 -12.38
N GLU A 55 2.41 15.00 -13.43
CA GLU A 55 3.25 16.10 -13.93
C GLU A 55 2.40 17.26 -14.48
N THR A 56 1.34 16.94 -15.20
CA THR A 56 0.43 17.96 -15.76
C THR A 56 -0.49 18.60 -14.73
N LYS A 57 -0.61 18.02 -13.50
CA LYS A 57 -1.51 18.48 -12.43
C LYS A 57 -2.98 18.57 -12.86
N ARG A 58 -3.42 17.74 -13.82
CA ARG A 58 -4.76 17.78 -14.41
C ARG A 58 -5.66 16.60 -14.04
N LEU A 59 -5.16 15.66 -13.23
CA LEU A 59 -5.99 14.53 -12.79
C LEU A 59 -7.07 15.04 -11.85
N LYS A 60 -8.31 14.82 -12.24
CA LYS A 60 -9.47 14.99 -11.36
C LYS A 60 -9.61 13.77 -10.44
N PRO A 61 -10.29 13.88 -9.28
CA PRO A 61 -10.42 12.80 -8.32
C PRO A 61 -10.83 11.45 -8.93
N MET A 62 -11.87 11.43 -9.78
CA MET A 62 -12.34 10.21 -10.44
C MET A 62 -11.27 9.61 -11.38
N THR A 63 -10.59 10.42 -12.20
CA THR A 63 -9.55 9.92 -13.10
C THR A 63 -8.36 9.37 -12.31
N PHE A 64 -8.00 10.04 -11.20
CA PHE A 64 -6.95 9.59 -10.30
C PHE A 64 -7.30 8.25 -9.66
N HIS A 65 -8.55 8.09 -9.20
CA HIS A 65 -9.10 6.85 -8.67
C HIS A 65 -9.00 5.70 -9.69
N LEU A 66 -9.52 5.90 -10.90
CA LEU A 66 -9.56 4.86 -11.95
C LEU A 66 -8.15 4.40 -12.37
N ILE A 67 -7.18 5.32 -12.48
CA ILE A 67 -5.78 4.95 -12.76
C ILE A 67 -5.22 4.08 -11.64
N HIS A 68 -5.50 4.40 -10.38
CA HIS A 68 -5.04 3.59 -9.25
C HIS A 68 -5.78 2.26 -9.14
N ALA A 69 -7.06 2.20 -9.49
CA ALA A 69 -7.79 0.95 -9.55
C ALA A 69 -7.21 0.01 -10.63
N ALA A 70 -6.86 0.57 -11.80
CA ALA A 70 -6.17 -0.20 -12.85
C ALA A 70 -4.77 -0.68 -12.43
N ASP A 71 -3.97 0.17 -11.75
CA ASP A 71 -2.70 -0.24 -11.14
C ASP A 71 -2.90 -1.43 -10.19
N PHE A 72 -3.89 -1.32 -9.32
CA PHE A 72 -4.15 -2.34 -8.31
C PHE A 72 -4.64 -3.65 -8.94
N ALA A 73 -5.53 -3.58 -9.94
CA ALA A 73 -6.03 -4.78 -10.64
C ALA A 73 -4.89 -5.55 -11.34
N ASP A 74 -3.96 -4.83 -11.99
CA ASP A 74 -2.79 -5.45 -12.64
C ASP A 74 -1.84 -6.10 -11.62
N ARG A 75 -1.59 -5.42 -10.50
CA ARG A 75 -0.78 -5.96 -9.39
C ARG A 75 -1.45 -7.17 -8.74
N TRP A 76 -2.77 -7.12 -8.55
CA TRP A 76 -3.53 -8.24 -8.03
C TRP A 76 -3.29 -9.49 -8.86
N ALA A 77 -3.59 -9.42 -10.16
CA ALA A 77 -3.50 -10.55 -11.06
C ALA A 77 -2.07 -11.09 -11.26
N LYS A 78 -1.04 -10.22 -11.22
CA LYS A 78 0.34 -10.61 -11.56
C LYS A 78 1.24 -10.87 -10.36
N GLN A 79 0.91 -10.34 -9.19
CA GLN A 79 1.81 -10.37 -8.04
C GLN A 79 1.16 -10.92 -6.77
N ILE A 80 -0.07 -10.49 -6.47
CA ILE A 80 -0.70 -10.78 -5.17
C ILE A 80 -1.37 -12.16 -5.21
N GLU A 81 -2.32 -12.34 -6.11
CA GLU A 81 -3.12 -13.56 -6.22
C GLU A 81 -2.26 -14.81 -6.46
N PRO A 82 -1.31 -14.84 -7.42
CA PRO A 82 -0.48 -16.02 -7.64
C PRO A 82 0.35 -16.41 -6.42
N MET A 83 0.86 -15.43 -5.68
CA MET A 83 1.64 -15.71 -4.47
C MET A 83 0.78 -16.28 -3.34
N LEU A 84 -0.47 -15.80 -3.22
CA LEU A 84 -1.43 -16.32 -2.25
C LEU A 84 -1.91 -17.73 -2.61
N GLU A 85 -2.08 -18.04 -3.90
CA GLU A 85 -2.49 -19.36 -4.39
C GLU A 85 -1.46 -20.45 -4.07
N VAL A 86 -0.17 -20.12 -4.11
CA VAL A 86 0.91 -21.05 -3.74
C VAL A 86 1.18 -21.11 -2.24
N GLY A 87 0.35 -20.47 -1.41
CA GLY A 87 0.49 -20.51 0.05
C GLY A 87 1.53 -19.55 0.63
N GLY A 88 2.05 -18.62 -0.18
CA GLY A 88 3.04 -17.64 0.27
C GLY A 88 2.44 -16.46 1.05
N ILE A 89 3.30 -15.60 1.54
CA ILE A 89 2.95 -14.38 2.28
C ILE A 89 3.11 -13.18 1.35
N VAL A 90 2.08 -12.32 1.28
CA VAL A 90 2.16 -11.06 0.55
C VAL A 90 2.07 -9.88 1.51
N ILE A 91 3.04 -8.97 1.41
CA ILE A 91 3.03 -7.68 2.11
C ILE A 91 2.71 -6.59 1.08
N CYS A 92 1.56 -5.96 1.23
CA CYS A 92 1.14 -4.84 0.40
C CYS A 92 1.44 -3.51 1.10
N ASP A 93 2.42 -2.73 0.62
CA ASP A 93 2.50 -1.31 0.97
C ASP A 93 1.41 -0.57 0.21
N ARG A 94 0.31 -0.35 0.89
CA ARG A 94 -1.02 0.09 0.45
C ARG A 94 -1.83 -0.99 -0.27
N TYR A 95 -3.08 -1.06 0.13
CA TYR A 95 -4.10 -1.96 -0.38
C TYR A 95 -5.38 -1.18 -0.70
N LYS A 96 -6.54 -1.83 -0.84
CA LYS A 96 -7.82 -1.18 -1.16
C LYS A 96 -8.26 -0.09 -0.16
N PHE A 97 -7.82 -0.15 1.10
CA PHE A 97 -8.11 0.85 2.10
C PHE A 97 -7.44 2.20 1.81
N THR A 98 -6.31 2.21 1.10
CA THR A 98 -5.72 3.45 0.58
C THR A 98 -6.67 4.16 -0.39
N ALA A 99 -7.36 3.43 -1.28
CA ALA A 99 -8.37 4.03 -2.16
C ALA A 99 -9.54 4.57 -1.33
N MET A 100 -10.09 3.77 -0.40
CA MET A 100 -11.16 4.23 0.48
C MET A 100 -10.80 5.54 1.20
N ALA A 101 -9.58 5.63 1.75
CA ALA A 101 -9.14 6.79 2.49
C ALA A 101 -8.79 7.99 1.59
N ARG A 102 -7.97 7.80 0.54
CA ARG A 102 -7.45 8.90 -0.29
C ARG A 102 -8.48 9.42 -1.28
N ASP A 103 -9.23 8.51 -1.90
CA ASP A 103 -10.19 8.88 -2.91
C ASP A 103 -11.51 9.34 -2.25
N GLY A 104 -11.90 8.70 -1.13
CA GLY A 104 -13.01 9.19 -0.29
C GLY A 104 -12.74 10.57 0.31
N ALA A 105 -11.51 10.87 0.75
CA ALA A 105 -11.12 12.21 1.18
C ALA A 105 -11.22 13.27 0.05
N ARG A 106 -11.20 12.81 -1.22
CA ARG A 106 -11.41 13.62 -2.43
C ARG A 106 -12.84 13.57 -2.96
N GLU A 107 -13.76 13.07 -2.13
CA GLU A 107 -15.19 13.06 -2.44
C GLU A 107 -15.57 12.17 -3.64
N VAL A 108 -14.74 11.16 -3.94
CA VAL A 108 -15.14 10.07 -4.82
C VAL A 108 -16.17 9.23 -4.08
N ASP A 109 -17.27 8.90 -4.78
CA ASP A 109 -18.37 8.14 -4.22
C ASP A 109 -17.91 6.78 -3.67
N LYS A 110 -18.38 6.45 -2.46
CA LYS A 110 -17.97 5.24 -1.74
C LYS A 110 -18.32 3.97 -2.50
N ASP A 111 -19.51 3.90 -3.09
CA ASP A 111 -19.98 2.70 -3.79
C ASP A 111 -19.15 2.46 -5.06
N ILE A 112 -18.72 3.53 -5.72
CA ILE A 112 -17.78 3.45 -6.86
C ILE A 112 -16.42 2.92 -6.41
N ILE A 113 -15.89 3.43 -5.28
CA ILE A 113 -14.61 2.95 -4.76
C ILE A 113 -14.72 1.46 -4.38
N GLU A 114 -15.71 1.07 -3.59
CA GLU A 114 -15.90 -0.30 -3.15
C GLU A 114 -16.15 -1.25 -4.33
N GLY A 115 -16.94 -0.82 -5.32
CA GLY A 115 -17.20 -1.58 -6.54
C GLY A 115 -15.94 -1.86 -7.36
N ASN A 116 -15.09 -0.86 -7.55
CA ASN A 116 -13.85 -1.00 -8.33
C ASN A 116 -12.77 -1.85 -7.64
N TYR A 117 -12.88 -2.10 -6.34
CA TYR A 117 -11.97 -2.95 -5.57
C TYR A 117 -12.64 -4.22 -5.04
N SER A 118 -13.86 -4.56 -5.50
CA SER A 118 -14.64 -5.69 -5.00
C SER A 118 -13.99 -7.06 -5.26
N PHE A 119 -13.15 -7.18 -6.29
CA PHE A 119 -12.38 -8.39 -6.59
C PHE A 119 -11.29 -8.68 -5.55
N ALA A 120 -10.88 -7.69 -4.77
CA ALA A 120 -9.83 -7.82 -3.78
C ALA A 120 -10.41 -8.29 -2.43
N PRO A 121 -9.98 -9.45 -1.89
CA PRO A 121 -10.46 -9.92 -0.60
C PRO A 121 -10.04 -9.00 0.56
N GLU A 122 -10.63 -9.24 1.74
CA GLU A 122 -10.10 -8.64 2.98
C GLU A 122 -8.75 -9.27 3.29
N PRO A 123 -7.73 -8.46 3.67
CA PRO A 123 -6.46 -8.97 4.15
C PRO A 123 -6.62 -9.75 5.47
N ASP A 124 -5.75 -10.72 5.70
CA ASP A 124 -5.68 -11.44 6.98
C ASP A 124 -5.27 -10.50 8.12
N LEU A 125 -4.47 -9.48 7.80
CA LEU A 125 -4.14 -8.39 8.71
C LEU A 125 -3.91 -7.09 7.95
N THR A 126 -4.52 -6.01 8.40
CA THR A 126 -4.21 -4.65 7.93
C THR A 126 -3.66 -3.82 9.07
N LEU A 127 -2.44 -3.32 8.91
CA LEU A 127 -1.74 -2.45 9.85
C LEU A 127 -1.91 -0.99 9.45
N TYR A 128 -2.62 -0.21 10.24
CA TYR A 128 -2.78 1.23 10.02
C TYR A 128 -1.79 2.02 10.87
N PHE A 129 -0.83 2.65 10.22
CA PHE A 129 0.20 3.48 10.84
C PHE A 129 -0.34 4.88 11.13
N ASP A 130 -0.80 5.07 12.37
CA ASP A 130 -1.42 6.31 12.83
C ASP A 130 -0.38 7.30 13.34
N ILE A 131 -0.41 8.52 12.82
CA ILE A 131 0.37 9.67 13.28
C ILE A 131 -0.45 10.95 13.13
N PRO A 132 -0.16 12.01 13.92
CA PRO A 132 -0.67 13.34 13.63
C PRO A 132 -0.17 13.86 12.27
N PRO A 133 -1.01 14.60 11.50
CA PRO A 133 -0.60 15.19 10.21
C PRO A 133 0.68 16.03 10.28
N GLU A 134 0.87 16.78 11.37
CA GLU A 134 2.05 17.63 11.60
C GLU A 134 3.34 16.81 11.71
N VAL A 135 3.26 15.62 12.32
CA VAL A 135 4.38 14.67 12.40
C VAL A 135 4.72 14.15 11.00
N GLY A 136 3.69 13.77 10.22
CA GLY A 136 3.84 13.33 8.83
C GLY A 136 4.51 14.40 7.98
N TYR A 137 4.02 15.63 8.04
CA TYR A 137 4.61 16.79 7.36
C TYR A 137 6.08 16.96 7.71
N THR A 138 6.40 17.00 9.01
CA THR A 138 7.79 17.19 9.47
C THR A 138 8.73 16.11 8.94
N ARG A 139 8.28 14.85 8.90
CA ARG A 139 9.07 13.74 8.35
C ARG A 139 9.28 13.87 6.84
N ILE A 140 8.27 14.31 6.10
CA ILE A 140 8.37 14.50 4.65
C ILE A 140 9.35 15.61 4.31
N VAL A 141 9.24 16.79 4.96
CA VAL A 141 10.08 17.94 4.63
C VAL A 141 11.55 17.78 5.09
N LYS A 142 11.83 16.89 6.03
CA LYS A 142 13.20 16.48 6.34
C LYS A 142 13.85 15.70 5.18
N GLY A 143 13.07 14.92 4.44
CA GLY A 143 13.58 14.13 3.31
C GLY A 143 13.58 14.87 1.97
N ARG A 144 12.74 15.91 1.84
CA ARG A 144 12.63 16.76 0.62
C ARG A 144 11.97 18.09 0.95
N PRO A 145 12.41 19.21 0.33
CA PRO A 145 12.01 20.55 0.75
C PRO A 145 10.55 20.89 0.43
N THR A 146 9.88 20.16 -0.46
CA THR A 146 8.54 20.49 -0.92
C THR A 146 7.60 19.28 -0.92
N LEU A 147 6.32 19.52 -0.61
CA LEU A 147 5.25 18.54 -0.81
C LEU A 147 4.95 18.37 -2.31
N LYS A 148 4.62 17.15 -2.71
CA LYS A 148 4.09 16.90 -4.06
C LYS A 148 2.65 17.46 -4.15
N TRP A 149 2.26 17.91 -5.33
CA TRP A 149 0.96 18.53 -5.60
C TRP A 149 -0.23 17.73 -5.04
N TYR A 150 -0.33 16.45 -5.41
CA TYR A 150 -1.42 15.58 -4.95
C TYR A 150 -1.27 15.10 -3.51
N GLU A 151 -0.06 15.03 -2.99
CA GLU A 151 0.20 14.71 -1.59
C GLU A 151 -0.23 15.85 -0.65
N ALA A 152 -0.05 17.08 -1.12
CA ALA A 152 -0.52 18.27 -0.44
C ALA A 152 -2.04 18.49 -0.58
N GLY A 153 -2.73 17.78 -1.47
CA GLY A 153 -4.17 18.01 -1.72
C GLY A 153 -4.47 19.30 -2.48
N LEU A 154 -3.48 19.89 -3.13
CA LEU A 154 -3.66 21.14 -3.91
C LEU A 154 -4.57 20.95 -5.15
N ASP A 155 -4.78 19.70 -5.55
CA ASP A 155 -5.75 19.32 -6.59
C ASP A 155 -7.20 19.61 -6.20
N MET A 156 -7.49 19.73 -4.90
CA MET A 156 -8.83 20.00 -4.39
C MET A 156 -9.15 21.49 -4.27
N GLY A 157 -8.14 22.36 -4.32
CA GLY A 157 -8.35 23.79 -4.29
C GLY A 157 -8.85 24.38 -2.97
N TRP A 158 -8.75 23.66 -1.84
CA TRP A 158 -9.22 24.16 -0.53
C TRP A 158 -8.46 25.40 -0.06
N THR A 159 -7.16 25.44 -0.35
CA THR A 159 -6.29 26.58 -0.06
C THR A 159 -5.06 26.51 -0.97
N LEU A 160 -4.40 27.67 -1.18
CA LEU A 160 -3.15 27.76 -1.93
C LEU A 160 -1.92 27.47 -1.06
N ASN A 161 -2.07 27.45 0.27
CA ASN A 161 -0.98 27.11 1.18
C ASN A 161 -0.79 25.58 1.20
N PRO A 162 0.37 25.03 0.76
CA PRO A 162 0.59 23.59 0.68
C PRO A 162 0.48 22.87 2.02
N PHE A 163 0.93 23.48 3.11
CA PHE A 163 0.87 22.89 4.44
C PHE A 163 -0.57 22.80 4.97
N GLU A 164 -1.32 23.88 4.84
CA GLU A 164 -2.73 23.92 5.25
C GLU A 164 -3.57 22.93 4.42
N SER A 165 -3.35 22.89 3.10
CA SER A 165 -4.02 21.93 2.23
C SER A 165 -3.66 20.48 2.61
N TYR A 166 -2.39 20.20 2.90
CA TYR A 166 -1.93 18.89 3.39
C TYR A 166 -2.65 18.50 4.69
N LYS A 167 -2.75 19.41 5.68
CA LYS A 167 -3.46 19.13 6.93
C LYS A 167 -4.92 18.79 6.70
N ILE A 168 -5.60 19.52 5.82
CA ILE A 168 -7.01 19.24 5.48
C ILE A 168 -7.13 17.84 4.87
N LEU A 169 -6.32 17.53 3.84
CA LEU A 169 -6.36 16.24 3.17
C LEU A 169 -6.04 15.08 4.13
N GLN A 170 -4.93 15.19 4.87
CA GLN A 170 -4.50 14.11 5.76
C GLN A 170 -5.44 13.95 6.96
N GLY A 171 -6.07 15.03 7.43
CA GLY A 171 -7.13 14.97 8.43
C GLY A 171 -8.35 14.19 7.94
N LYS A 172 -8.83 14.47 6.72
CA LYS A 172 -9.91 13.68 6.08
C LYS A 172 -9.54 12.21 5.92
N ILE A 173 -8.32 11.93 5.45
CA ILE A 173 -7.80 10.56 5.30
C ILE A 173 -7.75 9.85 6.65
N LYS A 174 -7.24 10.51 7.69
CA LYS A 174 -7.18 9.97 9.05
C LYS A 174 -8.56 9.62 9.56
N ASN A 175 -9.56 10.49 9.42
CA ASN A 175 -10.93 10.23 9.88
C ASN A 175 -11.53 8.98 9.21
N ILE A 176 -11.24 8.74 7.94
CA ILE A 176 -11.71 7.53 7.25
C ILE A 176 -11.01 6.28 7.80
N TYR A 177 -9.70 6.33 8.02
CA TYR A 177 -8.98 5.22 8.66
C TYR A 177 -9.45 4.97 10.09
N ASP A 178 -9.74 6.02 10.87
CA ASP A 178 -10.28 5.89 12.23
C ASP A 178 -11.60 5.13 12.22
N GLY A 179 -12.51 5.45 11.30
CA GLY A 179 -13.76 4.70 11.11
C GLY A 179 -13.53 3.24 10.70
N LEU A 180 -12.52 2.93 9.92
CA LEU A 180 -12.17 1.56 9.58
C LEU A 180 -11.61 0.78 10.79
N VAL A 181 -10.89 1.44 11.68
CA VAL A 181 -10.46 0.86 12.98
C VAL A 181 -11.64 0.58 13.88
N GLU A 182 -12.56 1.53 14.04
CA GLU A 182 -13.77 1.39 14.87
C GLU A 182 -14.66 0.24 14.40
N ASN A 183 -14.73 0.02 13.09
CA ASN A 183 -15.46 -1.11 12.49
C ASN A 183 -14.68 -2.43 12.51
N GLY A 184 -13.51 -2.49 13.13
CA GLY A 184 -12.69 -3.69 13.26
C GLY A 184 -12.03 -4.21 11.97
N ARG A 185 -12.06 -3.41 10.88
CA ARG A 185 -11.50 -3.82 9.58
C ARG A 185 -9.98 -3.71 9.50
N ILE A 186 -9.40 -2.83 10.29
CA ILE A 186 -7.94 -2.60 10.33
C ILE A 186 -7.45 -2.42 11.77
N VAL A 187 -6.17 -2.69 12.01
CA VAL A 187 -5.53 -2.60 13.32
C VAL A 187 -4.64 -1.37 13.39
N ARG A 188 -4.90 -0.49 14.35
CA ARG A 188 -4.11 0.71 14.59
C ARG A 188 -2.73 0.37 15.15
N VAL A 189 -1.70 0.96 14.57
CA VAL A 189 -0.32 0.97 15.05
C VAL A 189 0.02 2.41 15.43
N ASP A 190 0.35 2.69 16.67
CA ASP A 190 0.96 3.97 17.03
C ASP A 190 2.33 4.06 16.35
N ALA A 191 2.43 4.92 15.34
CA ALA A 191 3.62 5.08 14.52
C ALA A 191 4.46 6.31 14.91
N VAL A 192 4.20 6.86 16.11
CA VAL A 192 5.05 7.87 16.74
C VAL A 192 6.21 7.17 17.47
N GLY A 193 7.44 7.68 17.30
CA GLY A 193 8.66 7.12 17.88
C GLY A 193 9.73 6.83 16.83
N SER A 194 10.77 6.15 17.26
CA SER A 194 11.86 5.66 16.40
C SER A 194 11.40 4.50 15.52
N VAL A 195 12.14 4.25 14.44
CA VAL A 195 11.87 3.12 13.53
C VAL A 195 11.88 1.79 14.28
N ALA A 196 12.79 1.61 15.24
CA ALA A 196 12.91 0.37 16.02
C ALA A 196 11.73 0.16 16.96
N GLU A 197 11.28 1.20 17.68
CA GLU A 197 10.12 1.12 18.57
C GLU A 197 8.84 0.77 17.81
N VAL A 198 8.63 1.42 16.66
CA VAL A 198 7.48 1.12 15.80
C VAL A 198 7.56 -0.30 15.27
N GLN A 199 8.75 -0.76 14.84
CA GLN A 199 8.93 -2.13 14.36
C GLN A 199 8.66 -3.18 15.46
N THR A 200 9.00 -2.90 16.71
CA THR A 200 8.67 -3.78 17.84
C THR A 200 7.15 -3.94 17.96
N ARG A 201 6.39 -2.83 18.00
CA ARG A 201 4.92 -2.85 18.04
C ARG A 201 4.31 -3.63 16.87
N VAL A 202 4.85 -3.41 15.67
CA VAL A 202 4.41 -4.11 14.44
C VAL A 202 4.59 -5.62 14.56
N ARG A 203 5.76 -6.09 14.99
CA ARG A 203 6.04 -7.52 15.17
C ARG A 203 5.17 -8.14 16.25
N GLU A 204 4.93 -7.44 17.36
CA GLU A 204 4.03 -7.89 18.42
C GLU A 204 2.62 -8.12 17.88
N ILE A 205 2.07 -7.15 17.13
CA ILE A 205 0.74 -7.28 16.53
C ILE A 205 0.68 -8.43 15.54
N ILE A 206 1.69 -8.57 14.66
CA ILE A 206 1.74 -9.67 13.70
C ILE A 206 1.78 -11.01 14.40
N ASN A 207 2.67 -11.19 15.40
CA ASN A 207 2.82 -12.45 16.15
C ASN A 207 1.55 -12.83 16.95
N GLN A 208 0.75 -11.84 17.35
CA GLN A 208 -0.51 -12.09 18.07
C GLN A 208 -1.66 -12.48 17.12
N ARG A 209 -1.57 -12.11 15.85
CA ARG A 209 -2.68 -12.20 14.88
C ARG A 209 -2.46 -13.25 13.79
N ILE A 210 -1.20 -13.56 13.48
CA ILE A 210 -0.82 -14.45 12.38
C ILE A 210 -0.03 -15.64 12.93
N ASP A 211 -0.48 -16.84 12.61
CA ASP A 211 0.27 -18.07 12.87
C ASP A 211 0.99 -18.51 11.58
N PHE A 212 2.31 -18.48 11.61
CA PHE A 212 3.16 -18.88 10.48
C PHE A 212 3.54 -20.37 10.48
N LYS A 213 3.09 -21.16 11.46
CA LYS A 213 3.50 -22.58 11.59
C LYS A 213 3.07 -23.46 10.42
N GLU A 214 2.02 -23.03 9.73
CA GLU A 214 1.46 -23.78 8.60
C GLU A 214 1.96 -23.28 7.24
N ILE A 215 2.91 -22.34 7.23
CA ILE A 215 3.54 -21.85 6.00
C ILE A 215 4.80 -22.70 5.76
N ASP A 216 4.87 -23.32 4.60
CA ASP A 216 6.03 -24.11 4.17
C ASP A 216 7.26 -23.20 4.02
N LYS A 217 8.41 -23.63 4.56
CA LYS A 217 9.65 -22.86 4.43
C LYS A 217 10.26 -23.02 3.04
N ILE A 218 11.11 -22.09 2.67
CA ILE A 218 11.65 -21.88 1.30
C ILE A 218 12.30 -23.16 0.69
N GLU A 219 12.79 -24.09 1.46
CA GLU A 219 13.40 -25.33 0.93
C GLU A 219 12.44 -26.20 0.10
N GLU A 220 11.12 -26.11 0.37
CA GLU A 220 10.09 -26.76 -0.47
C GLU A 220 9.50 -25.81 -1.55
N THR A 221 9.70 -24.51 -1.40
CA THR A 221 9.09 -23.46 -2.24
C THR A 221 10.00 -22.95 -3.35
N ASP A 222 11.27 -23.35 -3.44
CA ASP A 222 12.17 -22.91 -4.52
C ASP A 222 11.62 -23.25 -5.91
N ARG A 223 10.90 -24.37 -6.05
CA ARG A 223 10.17 -24.73 -7.28
C ARG A 223 8.98 -23.79 -7.56
N MET A 224 8.34 -23.27 -6.52
CA MET A 224 7.20 -22.34 -6.67
C MET A 224 7.67 -20.92 -7.01
N ALA A 225 8.79 -20.48 -6.43
CA ALA A 225 9.42 -19.20 -6.76
C ALA A 225 9.91 -19.17 -8.23
N GLU A 226 10.39 -20.27 -8.77
CA GLU A 226 10.71 -20.42 -10.21
C GLU A 226 9.44 -20.34 -11.07
N THR A 227 8.35 -20.95 -10.64
CA THR A 227 7.05 -20.88 -11.35
C THR A 227 6.52 -19.44 -11.40
N ILE A 228 6.61 -18.68 -10.29
CA ILE A 228 6.21 -17.27 -10.25
C ILE A 228 7.15 -16.39 -11.09
N ARG A 229 8.45 -16.66 -11.12
CA ARG A 229 9.41 -15.96 -11.99
C ARG A 229 9.19 -16.28 -13.45
N SER A 230 8.80 -17.50 -13.79
CA SER A 230 8.53 -17.92 -15.18
C SER A 230 7.16 -17.43 -15.68
N SER A 231 6.21 -17.18 -14.80
CA SER A 231 4.92 -16.56 -15.13
C SER A 231 4.98 -15.02 -15.13
N SER A 232 6.01 -14.42 -14.52
CA SER A 232 6.24 -12.98 -14.63
C SER A 232 6.81 -12.70 -16.01
N PHE A 233 6.00 -12.08 -16.86
CA PHE A 233 6.40 -11.52 -18.15
C PHE A 233 7.67 -10.67 -17.96
N ASP A 234 8.78 -11.07 -18.61
CA ASP A 234 10.06 -10.36 -18.47
C ASP A 234 10.02 -9.02 -19.21
N TRP A 235 9.68 -7.97 -18.47
CA TRP A 235 9.61 -6.59 -18.95
C TRP A 235 10.96 -6.07 -19.49
N LYS A 236 12.10 -6.66 -19.08
CA LYS A 236 13.42 -6.27 -19.59
C LYS A 236 13.63 -6.72 -21.03
N THR A 237 13.00 -7.81 -21.43
CA THR A 237 13.02 -8.29 -22.82
C THR A 237 12.14 -7.40 -23.70
N PHE A 238 10.98 -6.96 -23.19
CA PHE A 238 10.05 -6.09 -23.93
C PHE A 238 10.61 -4.68 -24.17
N GLU A 239 11.40 -4.13 -23.24
CA GLU A 239 12.09 -2.83 -23.44
C GLU A 239 13.24 -2.89 -24.45
N LYS A 240 13.79 -4.09 -24.74
CA LYS A 240 14.88 -4.28 -25.71
C LYS A 240 14.40 -4.54 -27.13
N GLU A 241 13.18 -5.03 -27.30
CA GLU A 241 12.61 -5.32 -28.63
C GLU A 241 11.88 -4.13 -29.25
N GLY A 242 12.04 -2.97 -28.69
CA GLY A 242 11.77 -1.64 -29.20
C GLY A 242 10.58 -1.46 -30.14
N MET A 243 9.65 -0.68 -29.77
CA MET A 243 9.16 0.37 -30.68
C MET A 243 8.43 1.42 -29.88
#